data_681660835c629edd9e6a2aba1b4bc4fb
#
_entry.id   681660835c629edd9e6a2aba1b4bc4fb
#
_cell.length_a   1.000
_cell.length_b   1.000
_cell.length_c   1.000
_cell.angle_alpha   90.00
_cell.angle_beta   90.00
_cell.angle_gamma   90.00
#
_symmetry.space_group_name_H-M   'P 1'
#
loop_
_entity.id
_entity.type
_entity.pdbx_description
1 polymer ?
#
loop_
_entity_poly.entity_id
_entity_poly.type
_entity_poly.pdbx_seq_one_letter_code
_entity_poly.pdbx_strand_id
1 'polypeptide(L)'
;MQQRRSYVGPIAVIVIVAVIALFVGATYNSLVTLGQAVDAQWGQVQNVYQRRADLIPNLVATVKGAANFESSTYEAVAKARASVGQIPPDAVQNALNNPQDFAKYAQAQDQLGSALSRLLAVSENYPQLRATENFQTLQAQLEGSENRIAYERKKYNDAARAFNTKRDTFPTVMIAGMFGSRFNEKPYFQAQPGAQSVPNVNFQQ
;
A
#
# COMPACT_ATOMS: atom_id res chain seq x y z
N MET A 1 66.60 29.84 -11.51
CA MET A 1 65.63 29.60 -10.46
C MET A 1 64.50 28.71 -11.06
N GLN A 2 64.48 27.40 -10.78
CA GLN A 2 63.42 26.51 -11.25
C GLN A 2 62.22 26.67 -10.33
N GLN A 3 61.09 27.21 -10.88
CA GLN A 3 59.81 27.20 -10.23
C GLN A 3 59.36 25.75 -10.06
N ARG A 4 59.43 25.19 -8.87
CA ARG A 4 58.76 23.92 -8.50
C ARG A 4 57.25 24.16 -8.64
N ARG A 5 56.66 23.73 -9.76
CA ARG A 5 55.20 23.69 -9.92
C ARG A 5 54.63 22.79 -8.84
N SER A 6 53.96 23.42 -7.88
CA SER A 6 53.28 22.69 -6.80
C SER A 6 52.08 21.93 -7.39
N TYR A 7 52.20 20.59 -7.51
CA TYR A 7 51.10 19.70 -7.97
C TYR A 7 50.08 19.42 -6.87
N VAL A 8 50.27 19.96 -5.67
CA VAL A 8 49.40 19.77 -4.52
C VAL A 8 47.95 20.26 -4.80
N GLY A 9 47.82 21.43 -5.45
CA GLY A 9 46.50 21.95 -5.81
C GLY A 9 45.69 21.03 -6.73
N PRO A 10 46.17 20.67 -7.92
CA PRO A 10 45.47 19.80 -8.83
C PRO A 10 45.18 18.40 -8.24
N ILE A 11 46.09 17.85 -7.44
CA ILE A 11 45.89 16.54 -6.77
C ILE A 11 44.74 16.68 -5.72
N ALA A 12 44.72 17.73 -4.93
CA ALA A 12 43.64 17.95 -3.97
C ALA A 12 42.27 18.06 -4.64
N VAL A 13 42.17 18.77 -5.79
CA VAL A 13 40.94 18.85 -6.58
C VAL A 13 40.48 17.47 -7.09
N ILE A 14 41.40 16.66 -7.62
CA ILE A 14 41.09 15.30 -8.09
C ILE A 14 40.57 14.44 -6.95
N VAL A 15 41.19 14.49 -5.77
CA VAL A 15 40.77 13.74 -4.59
C VAL A 15 39.37 14.16 -4.16
N ILE A 16 39.08 15.48 -4.09
CA ILE A 16 37.76 15.99 -3.73
C ILE A 16 36.69 15.50 -4.73
N VAL A 17 36.96 15.60 -6.02
CA VAL A 17 36.03 15.12 -7.06
C VAL A 17 35.78 13.61 -6.93
N ALA A 18 36.83 12.85 -6.68
CA ALA A 18 36.69 11.39 -6.48
C ALA A 18 35.83 11.06 -5.24
N VAL A 19 36.01 11.74 -4.13
CA VAL A 19 35.21 11.58 -2.90
C VAL A 19 33.75 11.93 -3.16
N ILE A 20 33.48 13.04 -3.85
CA ILE A 20 32.12 13.43 -4.23
C ILE A 20 31.48 12.37 -5.15
N ALA A 21 32.20 11.88 -6.15
CA ALA A 21 31.69 10.87 -7.06
C ALA A 21 31.33 9.54 -6.34
N LEU A 22 32.19 9.11 -5.41
CA LEU A 22 31.94 7.92 -4.58
C LEU A 22 30.71 8.13 -3.68
N PHE A 23 30.58 9.31 -3.08
CA PHE A 23 29.46 9.65 -2.23
C PHE A 23 28.13 9.66 -3.03
N VAL A 24 28.10 10.27 -4.23
CA VAL A 24 26.95 10.29 -5.11
C VAL A 24 26.57 8.86 -5.52
N GLY A 25 27.54 8.03 -5.91
CA GLY A 25 27.32 6.63 -6.28
C GLY A 25 26.75 5.80 -5.13
N ALA A 26 27.31 5.92 -3.93
CA ALA A 26 26.81 5.22 -2.75
C ALA A 26 25.40 5.65 -2.37
N THR A 27 25.11 6.95 -2.44
CA THR A 27 23.78 7.52 -2.15
C THR A 27 22.75 7.04 -3.17
N TYR A 28 23.09 7.08 -4.46
CA TYR A 28 22.24 6.57 -5.52
C TYR A 28 21.89 5.10 -5.31
N ASN A 29 22.90 4.25 -5.06
CA ASN A 29 22.68 2.82 -4.81
C ASN A 29 21.79 2.58 -3.57
N SER A 30 21.98 3.36 -2.51
CA SER A 30 21.14 3.31 -1.31
C SER A 30 19.67 3.64 -1.63
N LEU A 31 19.41 4.71 -2.41
CA LEU A 31 18.06 5.07 -2.83
C LEU A 31 17.42 4.00 -3.72
N VAL A 32 18.19 3.41 -4.64
CA VAL A 32 17.71 2.30 -5.46
C VAL A 32 17.32 1.10 -4.61
N THR A 33 18.16 0.71 -3.64
CA THR A 33 17.88 -0.42 -2.74
C THR A 33 16.61 -0.19 -1.92
N LEU A 34 16.45 1.01 -1.33
CA LEU A 34 15.24 1.35 -0.57
C LEU A 34 14.01 1.42 -1.48
N GLY A 35 14.14 1.95 -2.71
CA GLY A 35 13.07 1.96 -3.70
C GLY A 35 12.60 0.54 -4.05
N GLN A 36 13.52 -0.37 -4.31
CA GLN A 36 13.21 -1.78 -4.57
C GLN A 36 12.53 -2.46 -3.38
N ALA A 37 12.87 -2.09 -2.14
CA ALA A 37 12.18 -2.59 -0.96
C ALA A 37 10.71 -2.11 -0.90
N VAL A 38 10.44 -0.86 -1.30
CA VAL A 38 9.05 -0.34 -1.44
C VAL A 38 8.30 -1.10 -2.52
N ASP A 39 8.91 -1.30 -3.70
CA ASP A 39 8.30 -2.01 -4.82
C ASP A 39 7.96 -3.46 -4.43
N ALA A 40 8.88 -4.16 -3.76
CA ALA A 40 8.66 -5.52 -3.27
C ALA A 40 7.50 -5.57 -2.26
N GLN A 41 7.42 -4.62 -1.34
CA GLN A 41 6.36 -4.58 -0.35
C GLN A 41 5.00 -4.20 -0.96
N TRP A 42 4.99 -3.36 -1.99
CA TRP A 42 3.80 -3.08 -2.79
C TRP A 42 3.26 -4.34 -3.46
N GLY A 43 4.14 -5.17 -4.02
CA GLY A 43 3.77 -6.48 -4.56
C GLY A 43 3.10 -7.38 -3.53
N GLN A 44 3.56 -7.38 -2.25
CA GLN A 44 2.90 -8.14 -1.18
C GLN A 44 1.50 -7.62 -0.88
N VAL A 45 1.31 -6.28 -0.85
CA VAL A 45 -0.03 -5.68 -0.69
C VAL A 45 -0.95 -6.11 -1.82
N GLN A 46 -0.49 -6.08 -3.08
CA GLN A 46 -1.29 -6.52 -4.23
C GLN A 46 -1.67 -8.01 -4.13
N ASN A 47 -0.74 -8.86 -3.70
CA ASN A 47 -1.01 -10.30 -3.53
C ASN A 47 -2.11 -10.57 -2.51
N VAL A 48 -2.12 -9.87 -1.36
CA VAL A 48 -3.18 -10.06 -0.36
C VAL A 48 -4.51 -9.47 -0.80
N TYR A 49 -4.52 -8.38 -1.57
CA TYR A 49 -5.74 -7.86 -2.20
C TYR A 49 -6.31 -8.83 -3.23
N GLN A 50 -5.47 -9.43 -4.07
CA GLN A 50 -5.90 -10.44 -5.02
C GLN A 50 -6.52 -11.64 -4.30
N ARG A 51 -5.86 -12.16 -3.27
CA ARG A 51 -6.39 -13.26 -2.47
C ARG A 51 -7.77 -12.93 -1.88
N ARG A 52 -7.98 -11.72 -1.37
CA ARG A 52 -9.30 -11.29 -0.92
C ARG A 52 -10.33 -11.27 -2.05
N ALA A 53 -9.96 -10.72 -3.21
CA ALA A 53 -10.83 -10.64 -4.38
C ALA A 53 -11.26 -12.01 -4.90
N ASP A 54 -10.39 -13.02 -4.77
CA ASP A 54 -10.65 -14.40 -5.21
C ASP A 54 -11.65 -15.14 -4.29
N LEU A 55 -11.81 -14.71 -3.04
CA LEU A 55 -12.80 -15.28 -2.11
C LEU A 55 -14.22 -14.76 -2.36
N ILE A 56 -14.37 -13.60 -2.98
CA ILE A 56 -15.67 -12.90 -3.13
C ILE A 56 -16.69 -13.68 -3.97
N PRO A 57 -16.35 -14.29 -5.12
CA PRO A 57 -17.32 -15.06 -5.90
C PRO A 57 -17.94 -16.20 -5.09
N ASN A 58 -17.15 -16.93 -4.32
CA ASN A 58 -17.61 -18.02 -3.48
C ASN A 58 -18.50 -17.51 -2.34
N LEU A 59 -18.11 -16.39 -1.72
CA LEU A 59 -18.92 -15.74 -0.68
C LEU A 59 -20.28 -15.34 -1.22
N VAL A 60 -20.32 -14.62 -2.37
CA VAL A 60 -21.55 -14.17 -3.02
C VAL A 60 -22.44 -15.37 -3.41
N ALA A 61 -21.86 -16.45 -3.94
CA ALA A 61 -22.61 -17.66 -4.26
C ALA A 61 -23.22 -18.32 -3.03
N THR A 62 -22.46 -18.38 -1.91
CA THR A 62 -22.92 -18.95 -0.65
C THR A 62 -24.08 -18.14 -0.05
N VAL A 63 -23.99 -16.80 -0.01
CA VAL A 63 -25.06 -15.97 0.55
C VAL A 63 -26.30 -15.91 -0.34
N LYS A 64 -26.15 -15.99 -1.66
CA LYS A 64 -27.28 -16.09 -2.60
C LYS A 64 -28.07 -17.38 -2.42
N GLY A 65 -27.42 -18.45 -1.97
CA GLY A 65 -28.08 -19.72 -1.67
C GLY A 65 -28.94 -19.70 -0.39
N ALA A 66 -28.77 -18.70 0.46
CA ALA A 66 -29.56 -18.55 1.68
C ALA A 66 -30.92 -17.93 1.37
N ALA A 67 -32.00 -18.56 1.85
CA ALA A 67 -33.35 -18.04 1.66
C ALA A 67 -33.52 -16.65 2.27
N ASN A 68 -34.11 -15.74 1.52
CA ASN A 68 -34.42 -14.35 1.95
C ASN A 68 -33.21 -13.50 2.33
N PHE A 69 -31.98 -13.84 1.90
CA PHE A 69 -30.84 -12.96 2.13
C PHE A 69 -30.99 -11.65 1.33
N GLU A 70 -30.67 -10.53 1.94
CA GLU A 70 -30.85 -9.19 1.37
C GLU A 70 -29.96 -8.99 0.14
N SER A 71 -30.60 -8.87 -1.06
CA SER A 71 -29.87 -8.77 -2.33
C SER A 71 -28.96 -7.55 -2.42
N SER A 72 -29.40 -6.41 -1.87
CA SER A 72 -28.64 -5.15 -1.87
C SER A 72 -27.25 -5.30 -1.26
N THR A 73 -27.09 -6.20 -0.29
CA THR A 73 -25.84 -6.40 0.43
C THR A 73 -24.78 -7.12 -0.41
N TYR A 74 -25.12 -8.25 -1.05
CA TYR A 74 -24.16 -8.95 -1.92
C TYR A 74 -23.95 -8.22 -3.26
N GLU A 75 -24.94 -7.48 -3.75
CA GLU A 75 -24.80 -6.61 -4.93
C GLU A 75 -23.82 -5.47 -4.65
N ALA A 76 -23.84 -4.87 -3.46
CA ALA A 76 -22.88 -3.86 -3.04
C ALA A 76 -21.44 -4.41 -3.06
N VAL A 77 -21.22 -5.66 -2.61
CA VAL A 77 -19.92 -6.32 -2.67
C VAL A 77 -19.51 -6.57 -4.14
N ALA A 78 -20.41 -7.07 -4.97
CA ALA A 78 -20.13 -7.29 -6.40
C ALA A 78 -19.78 -5.97 -7.11
N LYS A 79 -20.49 -4.89 -6.83
CA LYS A 79 -20.22 -3.55 -7.37
C LYS A 79 -18.85 -3.02 -6.90
N ALA A 80 -18.55 -3.13 -5.61
CA ALA A 80 -17.26 -2.69 -5.07
C ALA A 80 -16.09 -3.48 -5.69
N ARG A 81 -16.25 -4.80 -5.87
CA ARG A 81 -15.27 -5.65 -6.57
C ARG A 81 -15.08 -5.20 -8.03
N ALA A 82 -16.18 -4.93 -8.74
CA ALA A 82 -16.12 -4.43 -10.11
C ALA A 82 -15.38 -3.08 -10.19
N SER A 83 -15.60 -2.17 -9.23
CA SER A 83 -14.90 -0.87 -9.17
C SER A 83 -13.39 -1.03 -9.02
N VAL A 84 -12.92 -2.01 -8.23
CA VAL A 84 -11.48 -2.35 -8.16
C VAL A 84 -10.98 -2.85 -9.51
N GLY A 85 -11.73 -3.74 -10.18
CA GLY A 85 -11.37 -4.31 -11.48
C GLY A 85 -11.40 -3.30 -12.64
N GLN A 86 -12.05 -2.16 -12.48
CA GLN A 86 -12.06 -1.07 -13.47
C GLN A 86 -10.82 -0.19 -13.43
N ILE A 87 -9.98 -0.31 -12.39
CA ILE A 87 -8.72 0.45 -12.31
C ILE A 87 -7.74 -0.19 -13.29
N PRO A 88 -7.22 0.58 -14.25
CA PRO A 88 -6.29 0.04 -15.25
C PRO A 88 -5.03 -0.54 -14.60
N PRO A 89 -4.51 -1.67 -15.09
CA PRO A 89 -3.30 -2.30 -14.53
C PRO A 89 -2.08 -1.38 -14.51
N ASP A 90 -1.93 -0.52 -15.51
CA ASP A 90 -0.87 0.49 -15.59
C ASP A 90 -1.01 1.55 -14.47
N ALA A 91 -2.23 1.98 -14.12
CA ALA A 91 -2.46 2.88 -13.00
C ALA A 91 -2.06 2.22 -11.66
N VAL A 92 -2.34 0.92 -11.49
CA VAL A 92 -1.91 0.18 -10.28
C VAL A 92 -0.39 0.03 -10.22
N GLN A 93 0.26 -0.23 -11.36
CA GLN A 93 1.73 -0.31 -11.45
C GLN A 93 2.40 1.04 -11.20
N ASN A 94 1.82 2.12 -11.72
CA ASN A 94 2.33 3.48 -11.57
C ASN A 94 1.93 4.15 -10.24
N ALA A 95 1.09 3.52 -9.43
CA ALA A 95 0.58 4.07 -8.17
C ALA A 95 1.68 4.57 -7.24
N LEU A 96 2.84 3.90 -7.21
CA LEU A 96 3.99 4.31 -6.38
C LEU A 96 4.66 5.62 -6.82
N ASN A 97 4.40 6.06 -8.05
CA ASN A 97 4.95 7.29 -8.61
C ASN A 97 3.87 8.36 -8.85
N ASN A 98 2.60 8.00 -8.69
CA ASN A 98 1.44 8.88 -8.86
C ASN A 98 0.53 8.81 -7.62
N PRO A 99 0.58 9.80 -6.71
CA PRO A 99 -0.25 9.81 -5.50
C PRO A 99 -1.76 9.73 -5.76
N GLN A 100 -2.23 10.24 -6.91
CA GLN A 100 -3.66 10.19 -7.27
C GLN A 100 -4.10 8.77 -7.62
N ASP A 101 -3.30 8.03 -8.39
CA ASP A 101 -3.60 6.64 -8.75
C ASP A 101 -3.50 5.75 -7.51
N PHE A 102 -2.50 5.99 -6.64
CA PHE A 102 -2.41 5.32 -5.34
C PHE A 102 -3.66 5.54 -4.49
N ALA A 103 -4.10 6.79 -4.35
CA ALA A 103 -5.27 7.14 -3.55
C ALA A 103 -6.56 6.51 -4.12
N LYS A 104 -6.75 6.53 -5.44
CA LYS A 104 -7.89 5.87 -6.11
C LYS A 104 -7.91 4.37 -5.85
N TYR A 105 -6.75 3.72 -6.00
CA TYR A 105 -6.64 2.28 -5.76
C TYR A 105 -6.90 1.93 -4.28
N ALA A 106 -6.28 2.66 -3.35
CA ALA A 106 -6.49 2.47 -1.92
C ALA A 106 -7.96 2.67 -1.54
N GLN A 107 -8.62 3.73 -2.05
CA GLN A 107 -10.03 4.01 -1.79
C GLN A 107 -10.95 2.90 -2.32
N ALA A 108 -10.71 2.39 -3.53
CA ALA A 108 -11.51 1.29 -4.08
C ALA A 108 -11.36 0.01 -3.24
N GLN A 109 -10.15 -0.29 -2.76
CA GLN A 109 -9.89 -1.42 -1.87
C GLN A 109 -10.57 -1.25 -0.49
N ASP A 110 -10.62 -0.02 0.04
CA ASP A 110 -11.28 0.29 1.30
C ASP A 110 -12.82 0.20 1.18
N GLN A 111 -13.39 0.63 0.04
CA GLN A 111 -14.82 0.46 -0.26
C GLN A 111 -15.19 -1.02 -0.32
N LEU A 112 -14.35 -1.85 -0.93
CA LEU A 112 -14.57 -3.29 -0.97
C LEU A 112 -14.51 -3.92 0.43
N GLY A 113 -13.54 -3.54 1.26
CA GLY A 113 -13.47 -3.96 2.67
C GLY A 113 -14.72 -3.58 3.46
N SER A 114 -15.20 -2.34 3.30
CA SER A 114 -16.41 -1.85 3.95
C SER A 114 -17.66 -2.62 3.51
N ALA A 115 -17.79 -2.93 2.22
CA ALA A 115 -18.91 -3.72 1.70
C ALA A 115 -18.89 -5.17 2.24
N LEU A 116 -17.72 -5.78 2.34
CA LEU A 116 -17.53 -7.11 2.93
C LEU A 116 -17.88 -7.12 4.43
N SER A 117 -17.42 -6.14 5.18
CA SER A 117 -17.74 -6.01 6.62
C SER A 117 -19.24 -5.86 6.83
N ARG A 118 -19.93 -5.06 5.98
CA ARG A 118 -21.38 -4.93 6.03
C ARG A 118 -22.10 -6.25 5.71
N LEU A 119 -21.64 -6.98 4.70
CA LEU A 119 -22.19 -8.30 4.36
C LEU A 119 -22.08 -9.27 5.54
N LEU A 120 -20.94 -9.32 6.20
CA LEU A 120 -20.72 -10.16 7.37
C LEU A 120 -21.63 -9.75 8.53
N ALA A 121 -21.78 -8.44 8.79
CA ALA A 121 -22.70 -7.93 9.83
C ALA A 121 -24.16 -8.30 9.55
N VAL A 122 -24.63 -8.15 8.30
CA VAL A 122 -26.00 -8.54 7.90
C VAL A 122 -26.20 -10.05 8.05
N SER A 123 -25.17 -10.86 7.76
CA SER A 123 -25.27 -12.32 7.89
C SER A 123 -25.56 -12.80 9.32
N GLU A 124 -25.34 -11.96 10.33
CA GLU A 124 -25.68 -12.26 11.74
C GLU A 124 -27.17 -12.50 11.95
N ASN A 125 -28.01 -11.90 11.11
CA ASN A 125 -29.46 -12.10 11.12
C ASN A 125 -29.92 -13.43 10.45
N TYR A 126 -28.97 -14.20 9.91
CA TYR A 126 -29.23 -15.43 9.16
C TYR A 126 -28.54 -16.65 9.79
N PRO A 127 -29.03 -17.18 10.94
CA PRO A 127 -28.35 -18.23 11.68
C PRO A 127 -28.17 -19.51 10.88
N GLN A 128 -29.08 -19.84 9.97
CA GLN A 128 -28.98 -21.00 9.10
C GLN A 128 -27.81 -20.87 8.13
N LEU A 129 -27.56 -19.69 7.57
CA LEU A 129 -26.41 -19.43 6.71
C LEU A 129 -25.11 -19.55 7.53
N ARG A 130 -25.06 -18.92 8.69
CA ARG A 130 -23.87 -18.94 9.58
C ARG A 130 -23.52 -20.35 10.08
N ALA A 131 -24.50 -21.23 10.19
CA ALA A 131 -24.29 -22.63 10.59
C ALA A 131 -23.68 -23.48 9.46
N THR A 132 -23.61 -22.98 8.22
CA THR A 132 -23.01 -23.75 7.13
C THR A 132 -21.49 -23.71 7.21
N GLU A 133 -20.85 -24.86 7.03
CA GLU A 133 -19.37 -24.99 7.04
C GLU A 133 -18.70 -24.10 5.99
N ASN A 134 -19.31 -24.01 4.79
CA ASN A 134 -18.81 -23.17 3.72
C ASN A 134 -18.75 -21.69 4.12
N PHE A 135 -19.80 -21.16 4.76
CA PHE A 135 -19.82 -19.77 5.18
C PHE A 135 -18.79 -19.50 6.29
N GLN A 136 -18.70 -20.38 7.29
CA GLN A 136 -17.72 -20.25 8.37
C GLN A 136 -16.28 -20.27 7.86
N THR A 137 -15.99 -21.17 6.92
CA THR A 137 -14.66 -21.24 6.29
C THR A 137 -14.33 -19.95 5.51
N LEU A 138 -15.28 -19.42 4.71
CA LEU A 138 -15.10 -18.20 3.95
C LEU A 138 -14.97 -16.98 4.87
N GLN A 139 -15.76 -16.91 5.94
CA GLN A 139 -15.64 -15.84 6.95
C GLN A 139 -14.25 -15.85 7.59
N ALA A 140 -13.77 -16.98 8.05
CA ALA A 140 -12.44 -17.09 8.65
C ALA A 140 -11.32 -16.71 7.67
N GLN A 141 -11.44 -17.11 6.40
CA GLN A 141 -10.47 -16.73 5.35
C GLN A 141 -10.50 -15.23 5.05
N LEU A 142 -11.68 -14.60 5.04
CA LEU A 142 -11.82 -13.15 4.85
C LEU A 142 -11.23 -12.37 6.03
N GLU A 143 -11.55 -12.75 7.26
CA GLU A 143 -10.98 -12.13 8.48
C GLU A 143 -9.46 -12.28 8.50
N GLY A 144 -8.94 -13.46 8.15
CA GLY A 144 -7.50 -13.69 8.02
C GLY A 144 -6.87 -12.82 6.92
N SER A 145 -7.57 -12.58 5.80
CA SER A 145 -7.07 -11.73 4.72
C SER A 145 -7.10 -10.24 5.10
N GLU A 146 -8.10 -9.75 5.84
CA GLU A 146 -8.14 -8.37 6.34
C GLU A 146 -6.99 -8.10 7.32
N ASN A 147 -6.73 -9.01 8.26
CA ASN A 147 -5.58 -8.92 9.16
C ASN A 147 -4.26 -8.89 8.39
N ARG A 148 -4.14 -9.70 7.34
CA ARG A 148 -2.95 -9.72 6.50
C ARG A 148 -2.81 -8.43 5.69
N ILE A 149 -3.90 -7.88 5.15
CA ILE A 149 -3.91 -6.59 4.46
C ILE A 149 -3.40 -5.48 5.39
N ALA A 150 -3.91 -5.38 6.62
CA ALA A 150 -3.48 -4.40 7.60
C ALA A 150 -1.97 -4.53 7.90
N TYR A 151 -1.49 -5.76 8.05
CA TYR A 151 -0.07 -6.04 8.29
C TYR A 151 0.82 -5.63 7.11
N GLU A 152 0.46 -6.01 5.86
CA GLU A 152 1.27 -5.70 4.68
C GLU A 152 1.21 -4.19 4.34
N ARG A 153 0.08 -3.51 4.57
CA ARG A 153 0.00 -2.04 4.46
C ARG A 153 0.94 -1.35 5.46
N LYS A 154 1.02 -1.86 6.71
CA LYS A 154 1.98 -1.33 7.70
C LYS A 154 3.40 -1.49 7.22
N LYS A 155 3.79 -2.69 6.75
CA LYS A 155 5.14 -2.96 6.22
C LYS A 155 5.48 -2.07 5.02
N TYR A 156 4.52 -1.87 4.11
CA TYR A 156 4.67 -0.94 3.00
C TYR A 156 4.95 0.47 3.51
N ASN A 157 4.15 0.97 4.46
CA ASN A 157 4.35 2.30 5.04
C ASN A 157 5.72 2.43 5.73
N ASP A 158 6.20 1.37 6.39
CA ASP A 158 7.53 1.36 7.02
C ASP A 158 8.64 1.43 5.95
N ALA A 159 8.52 0.70 4.84
CA ALA A 159 9.45 0.76 3.71
C ALA A 159 9.42 2.13 3.00
N ALA A 160 8.22 2.67 2.74
CA ALA A 160 8.04 3.99 2.14
C ALA A 160 8.64 5.09 3.03
N ARG A 161 8.46 4.99 4.36
CA ARG A 161 9.08 5.92 5.32
C ARG A 161 10.59 5.86 5.27
N ALA A 162 11.17 4.67 5.24
CA ALA A 162 12.63 4.51 5.15
C ALA A 162 13.20 5.15 3.88
N PHE A 163 12.53 4.94 2.74
CA PHE A 163 12.89 5.57 1.46
C PHE A 163 12.75 7.09 1.51
N ASN A 164 11.57 7.61 1.90
CA ASN A 164 11.29 9.04 1.93
C ASN A 164 12.24 9.77 2.89
N THR A 165 12.48 9.22 4.10
CA THR A 165 13.43 9.78 5.06
C THR A 165 14.83 9.87 4.47
N LYS A 166 15.32 8.80 3.82
CA LYS A 166 16.64 8.81 3.17
C LYS A 166 16.70 9.84 2.04
N ARG A 167 15.65 9.90 1.22
CA ARG A 167 15.51 10.82 0.10
C ARG A 167 15.58 12.29 0.54
N ASP A 168 14.87 12.63 1.63
CA ASP A 168 14.67 14.01 2.07
C ASP A 168 15.77 14.51 3.02
N THR A 169 16.62 13.60 3.49
CA THR A 169 17.76 13.96 4.37
C THR A 169 18.88 14.61 3.57
N PHE A 170 19.46 15.73 4.09
CA PHE A 170 20.66 16.33 3.51
C PHE A 170 21.89 15.42 3.71
N PRO A 171 22.78 15.30 2.72
CA PRO A 171 22.77 15.91 1.39
C PRO A 171 22.05 15.06 0.31
N THR A 172 21.41 13.97 0.66
CA THR A 172 20.73 13.04 -0.27
C THR A 172 19.65 13.73 -1.10
N VAL A 173 18.91 14.67 -0.51
CA VAL A 173 17.85 15.42 -1.18
C VAL A 173 18.33 16.16 -2.43
N MET A 174 19.55 16.68 -2.42
CA MET A 174 20.15 17.32 -3.60
C MET A 174 20.41 16.30 -4.71
N ILE A 175 20.92 15.13 -4.33
CA ILE A 175 21.21 14.03 -5.27
C ILE A 175 19.90 13.48 -5.84
N ALA A 176 18.90 13.22 -5.00
CA ALA A 176 17.59 12.75 -5.43
C ALA A 176 16.95 13.70 -6.45
N GLY A 177 17.04 15.02 -6.23
CA GLY A 177 16.56 16.04 -7.15
C GLY A 177 17.24 16.03 -8.52
N MET A 178 18.51 15.65 -8.59
CA MET A 178 19.25 15.57 -9.87
C MET A 178 18.72 14.45 -10.79
N PHE A 179 18.11 13.40 -10.25
CA PHE A 179 17.58 12.27 -11.00
C PHE A 179 16.08 12.37 -11.29
N GLY A 180 15.48 13.54 -11.05
CA GLY A 180 14.10 13.86 -11.41
C GLY A 180 13.07 12.90 -10.81
N SER A 181 12.11 12.44 -11.61
CA SER A 181 10.99 11.61 -11.15
C SER A 181 11.38 10.19 -10.68
N ARG A 182 12.63 9.76 -10.89
CA ARG A 182 13.10 8.42 -10.49
C ARG A 182 12.99 8.18 -8.99
N PHE A 183 13.21 9.22 -8.20
CA PHE A 183 13.18 9.17 -6.73
C PHE A 183 12.06 10.06 -6.17
N ASN A 184 10.86 10.01 -6.77
CA ASN A 184 9.69 10.68 -6.22
C ASN A 184 9.35 10.13 -4.84
N GLU A 185 8.76 10.98 -4.02
CA GLU A 185 8.21 10.59 -2.73
C GLU A 185 7.19 9.46 -2.90
N LYS A 186 7.27 8.45 -2.03
CA LYS A 186 6.35 7.31 -2.05
C LYS A 186 5.12 7.63 -1.18
N PRO A 187 3.90 7.44 -1.73
CA PRO A 187 2.67 7.70 -0.98
C PRO A 187 2.49 6.71 0.17
N TYR A 188 1.68 7.10 1.17
CA TYR A 188 1.35 6.26 2.33
C TYR A 188 -0.11 5.84 2.31
N PHE A 189 -0.38 4.63 2.79
CA PHE A 189 -1.72 4.27 3.23
C PHE A 189 -2.07 5.09 4.46
N GLN A 190 -3.23 5.74 4.42
CA GLN A 190 -3.77 6.54 5.52
C GLN A 190 -4.83 5.74 6.28
N ALA A 191 -5.04 6.06 7.54
CA ALA A 191 -6.19 5.57 8.28
C ALA A 191 -7.48 6.09 7.65
N GLN A 192 -8.54 5.27 7.68
CA GLN A 192 -9.85 5.70 7.18
C GLN A 192 -10.35 6.94 7.94
N PRO A 193 -11.00 7.89 7.25
CA PRO A 193 -11.65 9.01 7.92
C PRO A 193 -12.63 8.48 8.98
N GLY A 194 -12.50 8.93 10.22
CA GLY A 194 -13.31 8.47 11.35
C GLY A 194 -12.64 7.42 12.27
N ALA A 195 -11.59 6.75 11.83
CA ALA A 195 -10.84 5.83 12.71
C ALA A 195 -10.11 6.55 13.86
N GLN A 196 -10.00 7.87 13.78
CA GLN A 196 -9.38 8.73 14.82
C GLN A 196 -10.37 9.26 15.85
N SER A 197 -11.69 9.14 15.59
CA SER A 197 -12.71 9.55 16.54
C SER A 197 -13.04 8.40 17.49
N VAL A 198 -12.73 8.59 18.76
CA VAL A 198 -13.17 7.66 19.81
C VAL A 198 -14.70 7.67 19.83
N PRO A 199 -15.40 6.51 19.72
CA PRO A 199 -16.84 6.46 19.88
C PRO A 199 -17.23 7.03 21.26
N ASN A 200 -18.04 8.09 21.27
CA ASN A 200 -18.62 8.57 22.54
C ASN A 200 -19.61 7.52 23.05
N VAL A 201 -19.19 6.74 24.00
CA VAL A 201 -20.08 5.80 24.71
C VAL A 201 -20.83 6.62 25.77
N ASN A 202 -22.05 7.03 25.48
CA ASN A 202 -22.95 7.65 26.46
C ASN A 202 -23.58 6.54 27.30
N PHE A 203 -23.12 6.37 28.53
CA PHE A 203 -23.76 5.53 29.56
C PHE A 203 -24.85 6.33 30.32
N GLN A 204 -25.73 7.01 29.61
CA GLN A 204 -26.94 7.58 30.26
C GLN A 204 -27.98 6.47 30.30
N GLN A 205 -28.17 5.91 31.48
CA GLN A 205 -29.40 5.19 31.88
C GLN A 205 -30.49 6.19 32.26
#